data_c0c13a22dbdb0da191751f2dbeb0d727
#
_entry.id   c0c13a22dbdb0da191751f2dbeb0d727
#
_cell.length_a   1.000
_cell.length_b   1.000
_cell.length_c   1.000
_cell.angle_alpha   90.00
_cell.angle_beta   90.00
_cell.angle_gamma   90.00
#
_symmetry.space_group_name_H-M   'P 1'
#
loop_
_entity.id
_entity.type
_entity.pdbx_description
1 polymer ?
#
loop_
_entity_poly.entity_id
_entity_poly.type
_entity_poly.pdbx_seq_one_letter_code
_entity_poly.pdbx_strand_id
1 'polypeptide(L)'
;ERLNKSDMADRVEQALRQAALWDEVKDKLKQSANGLSGGQQQRLCIARAIALRPDVLLLDEPTSALDPIATGRIEQLIAELRNEFTIVIVTHNMQQAARCSDFTAFMYLGELVEHGVTEQIFTQPSVRRTEDYITGRFG
;
A
#
# COMPACT_ATOMS: atom_id res chain seq x y z
N GLU A 1 18.96 -16.62 -2.77
CA GLU A 1 20.22 -16.26 -2.08
C GLU A 1 20.12 -16.72 -0.62
N ARG A 2 21.07 -17.55 -0.14
CA ARG A 2 21.11 -17.95 1.27
C ARG A 2 21.88 -16.88 2.05
N LEU A 3 21.16 -16.06 2.79
CA LEU A 3 21.74 -15.07 3.70
C LEU A 3 22.29 -15.76 4.95
N ASN A 4 23.41 -15.27 5.48
CA ASN A 4 23.86 -15.64 6.80
C ASN A 4 23.00 -14.98 7.89
N LYS A 5 23.17 -15.37 9.18
CA LYS A 5 22.33 -14.84 10.26
C LYS A 5 22.49 -13.34 10.49
N SER A 6 23.69 -12.80 10.28
CA SER A 6 23.96 -11.37 10.42
C SER A 6 23.24 -10.59 9.34
N ASP A 7 23.42 -10.99 8.07
CA ASP A 7 22.78 -10.32 6.93
C ASP A 7 21.25 -10.37 7.00
N MET A 8 20.70 -11.47 7.58
CA MET A 8 19.26 -11.57 7.84
C MET A 8 18.80 -10.56 8.90
N ALA A 9 19.56 -10.39 9.99
CA ALA A 9 19.21 -9.43 11.03
C ALA A 9 19.26 -8.00 10.51
N ASP A 10 20.29 -7.66 9.76
CA ASP A 10 20.44 -6.33 9.14
C ASP A 10 19.31 -6.04 8.13
N ARG A 11 18.92 -7.05 7.34
CA ARG A 11 17.79 -6.92 6.40
C ARG A 11 16.45 -6.73 7.09
N VAL A 12 16.22 -7.44 8.21
CA VAL A 12 15.02 -7.27 9.03
C VAL A 12 14.97 -5.87 9.63
N GLU A 13 16.06 -5.40 10.22
CA GLU A 13 16.14 -4.04 10.76
C GLU A 13 15.90 -3.00 9.67
N GLN A 14 16.55 -3.11 8.53
CA GLN A 14 16.37 -2.19 7.41
C GLN A 14 14.92 -2.14 6.95
N ALA A 15 14.28 -3.29 6.75
CA ALA A 15 12.87 -3.35 6.32
C ALA A 15 11.92 -2.74 7.36
N LEU A 16 12.16 -2.98 8.65
CA LEU A 16 11.35 -2.39 9.73
C LEU A 16 11.55 -0.87 9.82
N ARG A 17 12.76 -0.36 9.56
CA ARG A 17 13.03 1.08 9.49
C ARG A 17 12.34 1.71 8.29
N GLN A 18 12.44 1.11 7.10
CA GLN A 18 11.74 1.57 5.89
C GLN A 18 10.21 1.59 6.09
N ALA A 19 9.66 0.63 6.83
CA ALA A 19 8.24 0.60 7.19
C ALA A 19 7.88 1.51 8.38
N ALA A 20 8.80 2.37 8.85
CA ALA A 20 8.61 3.25 10.00
C ALA A 20 8.10 2.53 11.26
N LEU A 21 8.57 1.29 11.50
CA LEU A 21 8.10 0.41 12.58
C LEU A 21 9.19 0.05 13.59
N TRP A 22 10.48 0.18 13.22
CA TRP A 22 11.61 -0.29 14.01
C TRP A 22 11.57 0.17 15.47
N ASP A 23 11.41 1.46 15.71
CA ASP A 23 11.46 2.02 17.06
C ASP A 23 10.31 1.56 17.96
N GLU A 24 9.22 1.10 17.36
CA GLU A 24 8.06 0.57 18.10
C GLU A 24 8.20 -0.92 18.43
N VAL A 25 9.07 -1.67 17.72
CA VAL A 25 9.11 -3.14 17.84
C VAL A 25 10.50 -3.71 18.14
N LYS A 26 11.58 -2.94 18.07
CA LYS A 26 12.97 -3.43 18.26
C LYS A 26 13.19 -4.24 19.52
N ASP A 27 12.50 -3.91 20.61
CA ASP A 27 12.60 -4.62 21.90
C ASP A 27 11.65 -5.84 22.01
N LYS A 28 10.84 -6.09 20.96
CA LYS A 28 9.78 -7.11 20.95
C LYS A 28 9.89 -8.09 19.77
N LEU A 29 10.99 -8.12 19.04
CA LEU A 29 11.16 -8.89 17.80
C LEU A 29 10.85 -10.39 17.93
N LYS A 30 10.90 -10.94 19.14
CA LYS A 30 10.57 -12.36 19.43
C LYS A 30 9.14 -12.57 19.94
N GLN A 31 8.38 -11.51 20.12
CA GLN A 31 7.00 -11.59 20.60
C GLN A 31 6.02 -11.81 19.44
N SER A 32 4.82 -12.29 19.76
CA SER A 32 3.76 -12.45 18.78
C SER A 32 3.31 -11.09 18.25
N ALA A 33 3.13 -11.00 16.93
CA ALA A 33 2.59 -9.81 16.27
C ALA A 33 1.11 -9.55 16.59
N ASN A 34 0.40 -10.50 17.20
CA ASN A 34 -1.02 -10.33 17.56
C ASN A 34 -1.24 -9.23 18.61
N GLY A 35 -0.21 -8.84 19.34
CA GLY A 35 -0.26 -7.73 20.30
C GLY A 35 -0.03 -6.35 19.69
N LEU A 36 0.22 -6.27 18.39
CA LEU A 36 0.39 -5.01 17.67
C LEU A 36 -0.97 -4.41 17.29
N SER A 37 -1.05 -3.07 17.20
CA SER A 37 -2.22 -2.39 16.64
C SER A 37 -2.40 -2.71 15.15
N GLY A 38 -3.60 -2.51 14.59
CA GLY A 38 -3.87 -2.78 13.18
C GLY A 38 -2.90 -2.05 12.23
N GLY A 39 -2.61 -0.78 12.50
CA GLY A 39 -1.65 -0.02 11.71
C GLY A 39 -0.20 -0.52 11.85
N GLN A 40 0.19 -1.01 13.03
CA GLN A 40 1.50 -1.66 13.22
C GLN A 40 1.58 -3.01 12.49
N GLN A 41 0.51 -3.81 12.53
CA GLN A 41 0.43 -5.08 11.81
C GLN A 41 0.53 -4.85 10.29
N GLN A 42 -0.17 -3.83 9.78
CA GLN A 42 -0.09 -3.48 8.36
C GLN A 42 1.31 -3.04 7.95
N ARG A 43 1.98 -2.18 8.73
CA ARG A 43 3.38 -1.80 8.47
C ARG A 43 4.33 -3.00 8.57
N LEU A 44 4.05 -3.95 9.47
CA LEU A 44 4.82 -5.20 9.54
C LEU A 44 4.63 -6.06 8.29
N CYS A 45 3.42 -6.13 7.74
CA CYS A 45 3.17 -6.83 6.47
C CYS A 45 3.93 -6.17 5.31
N ILE A 46 3.97 -4.85 5.24
CA ILE A 46 4.76 -4.11 4.26
C ILE A 46 6.27 -4.38 4.47
N ALA A 47 6.77 -4.28 5.71
CA ALA A 47 8.17 -4.58 6.03
C ALA A 47 8.59 -5.98 5.57
N ARG A 48 7.72 -6.98 5.80
CA ARG A 48 7.94 -8.36 5.36
C ARG A 48 8.05 -8.47 3.84
N ALA A 49 7.23 -7.74 3.09
CA ALA A 49 7.25 -7.74 1.64
C ALA A 49 8.53 -7.06 1.09
N ILE A 50 8.87 -5.87 1.58
CA ILE A 50 10.05 -5.12 1.10
C ILE A 50 11.39 -5.75 1.53
N ALA A 51 11.41 -6.55 2.60
CA ALA A 51 12.60 -7.31 3.01
C ALA A 51 13.08 -8.28 1.91
N LEU A 52 12.21 -8.69 1.00
CA LEU A 52 12.55 -9.52 -0.17
C LEU A 52 13.15 -8.72 -1.32
N ARG A 53 13.15 -7.39 -1.24
CA ARG A 53 13.59 -6.46 -2.31
C ARG A 53 12.90 -6.73 -3.64
N PRO A 54 11.57 -6.72 -3.70
CA PRO A 54 10.84 -6.98 -4.93
C PRO A 54 10.98 -5.79 -5.89
N ASP A 55 10.86 -6.05 -7.20
CA ASP A 55 10.74 -4.97 -8.19
C ASP A 55 9.35 -4.32 -8.15
N VAL A 56 8.33 -5.11 -7.79
CA VAL A 56 6.93 -4.69 -7.69
C VAL A 56 6.34 -5.09 -6.35
N LEU A 57 5.76 -4.14 -5.64
CA LEU A 57 5.03 -4.33 -4.38
C LEU A 57 3.53 -4.29 -4.65
N LEU A 58 2.83 -5.38 -4.31
CA LEU A 58 1.37 -5.48 -4.44
C LEU A 58 0.72 -5.27 -3.07
N LEU A 59 -0.19 -4.30 -2.97
CA LEU A 59 -0.94 -3.97 -1.76
C LEU A 59 -2.44 -4.10 -2.05
N ASP A 60 -3.08 -5.04 -1.37
CA ASP A 60 -4.51 -5.28 -1.49
C ASP A 60 -5.23 -4.67 -0.27
N GLU A 61 -6.06 -3.66 -0.52
CA GLU A 61 -6.84 -2.92 0.50
C GLU A 61 -6.01 -2.52 1.74
N PRO A 62 -4.84 -1.84 1.57
CA PRO A 62 -3.87 -1.67 2.65
C PRO A 62 -4.36 -0.84 3.84
N THR A 63 -5.52 -0.18 3.72
CA THR A 63 -6.06 0.70 4.77
C THR A 63 -7.50 0.39 5.16
N SER A 64 -8.12 -0.65 4.60
CA SER A 64 -9.57 -0.93 4.73
C SER A 64 -10.04 -1.15 6.18
N ALA A 65 -9.17 -1.65 7.06
CA ALA A 65 -9.48 -1.94 8.46
C ALA A 65 -8.82 -0.96 9.44
N LEU A 66 -8.37 0.21 8.97
CA LEU A 66 -7.62 1.16 9.77
C LEU A 66 -8.44 2.43 10.07
N ASP A 67 -8.19 3.02 11.23
CA ASP A 67 -8.66 4.35 11.57
C ASP A 67 -7.99 5.44 10.68
N PRO A 68 -8.53 6.67 10.62
CA PRO A 68 -7.99 7.73 9.75
C PRO A 68 -6.53 8.09 10.02
N ILE A 69 -6.07 8.00 11.27
CA ILE A 69 -4.68 8.33 11.64
C ILE A 69 -3.74 7.24 11.12
N ALA A 70 -4.08 5.99 11.33
CA ALA A 70 -3.32 4.85 10.82
C ALA A 70 -3.33 4.82 9.29
N THR A 71 -4.46 5.12 8.65
CA THR A 71 -4.59 5.28 7.20
C THR A 71 -3.61 6.32 6.67
N GLY A 72 -3.58 7.52 7.25
CA GLY A 72 -2.64 8.57 6.85
C GLY A 72 -1.18 8.16 6.96
N ARG A 73 -0.81 7.39 7.99
CA ARG A 73 0.55 6.85 8.14
C ARG A 73 0.92 5.83 7.07
N ILE A 74 -0.03 4.97 6.67
CA ILE A 74 0.19 4.02 5.56
C ILE A 74 0.30 4.76 4.22
N GLU A 75 -0.53 5.75 3.96
CA GLU A 75 -0.46 6.57 2.73
C GLU A 75 0.89 7.31 2.64
N GLN A 76 1.36 7.88 3.76
CA GLN A 76 2.69 8.50 3.82
C GLN A 76 3.81 7.49 3.54
N LEU A 77 3.75 6.31 4.16
CA LEU A 77 4.70 5.23 3.91
C LEU A 77 4.73 4.82 2.44
N ILE A 78 3.56 4.67 1.80
CA ILE A 78 3.45 4.37 0.36
C ILE A 78 4.13 5.47 -0.47
N ALA A 79 3.91 6.75 -0.13
CA ALA A 79 4.53 7.87 -0.82
C ALA A 79 6.07 7.88 -0.70
N GLU A 80 6.61 7.40 0.40
CA GLU A 80 8.06 7.24 0.57
C GLU A 80 8.61 6.05 -0.23
N LEU A 81 7.92 4.89 -0.15
CA LEU A 81 8.34 3.65 -0.81
C LEU A 81 8.27 3.71 -2.34
N ARG A 82 7.40 4.56 -2.93
CA ARG A 82 7.30 4.72 -4.40
C ARG A 82 8.61 5.19 -5.06
N ASN A 83 9.53 5.76 -4.31
CA ASN A 83 10.85 6.15 -4.81
C ASN A 83 11.78 4.96 -5.03
N GLU A 84 11.50 3.81 -4.41
CA GLU A 84 12.33 2.61 -4.47
C GLU A 84 11.63 1.44 -5.17
N PHE A 85 10.29 1.40 -5.13
CA PHE A 85 9.49 0.27 -5.62
C PHE A 85 8.43 0.74 -6.62
N THR A 86 8.14 -0.10 -7.61
CA THR A 86 6.87 0.01 -8.35
C THR A 86 5.76 -0.54 -7.45
N ILE A 87 4.75 0.28 -7.15
CA ILE A 87 3.67 -0.10 -6.23
C ILE A 87 2.36 -0.23 -6.99
N VAL A 88 1.69 -1.36 -6.83
CA VAL A 88 0.33 -1.60 -7.31
C VAL A 88 -0.59 -1.73 -6.10
N ILE A 89 -1.63 -0.89 -6.04
CA ILE A 89 -2.60 -0.86 -4.95
C ILE A 89 -3.97 -1.26 -5.50
N VAL A 90 -4.62 -2.22 -4.84
CA VAL A 90 -6.05 -2.46 -5.02
C VAL A 90 -6.79 -1.76 -3.88
N THR A 91 -7.78 -0.94 -4.22
CA THR A 91 -8.60 -0.24 -3.23
C THR A 91 -9.98 0.07 -3.81
N HIS A 92 -11.00 0.02 -2.96
CA HIS A 92 -12.33 0.55 -3.26
C HIS A 92 -12.49 2.02 -2.83
N ASN A 93 -11.48 2.59 -2.18
CA ASN A 93 -11.50 3.99 -1.73
C ASN A 93 -10.95 4.91 -2.84
N MET A 94 -11.87 5.54 -3.58
CA MET A 94 -11.54 6.45 -4.68
C MET A 94 -10.65 7.63 -4.23
N GLN A 95 -10.87 8.15 -3.02
CA GLN A 95 -10.05 9.25 -2.50
C GLN A 95 -8.62 8.82 -2.23
N GLN A 96 -8.41 7.59 -1.76
CA GLN A 96 -7.08 7.02 -1.60
C GLN A 96 -6.40 6.83 -2.96
N ALA A 97 -7.10 6.25 -3.94
CA ALA A 97 -6.56 6.11 -5.29
C ALA A 97 -6.15 7.47 -5.88
N ALA A 98 -7.00 8.50 -5.75
CA ALA A 98 -6.71 9.84 -6.24
C ALA A 98 -5.49 10.48 -5.57
N ARG A 99 -5.22 10.20 -4.27
CA ARG A 99 -4.08 10.79 -3.55
C ARG A 99 -2.78 10.04 -3.72
N CYS A 100 -2.85 8.70 -3.87
CA CYS A 100 -1.66 7.84 -3.73
C CYS A 100 -1.09 7.35 -5.06
N SER A 101 -1.83 7.45 -6.18
CA SER A 101 -1.42 6.85 -7.44
C SER A 101 -1.10 7.88 -8.54
N ASP A 102 -0.16 7.54 -9.42
CA ASP A 102 0.15 8.28 -10.64
C ASP A 102 -0.78 7.85 -11.78
N PHE A 103 -1.12 6.56 -11.81
CA PHE A 103 -2.02 5.94 -12.77
C PHE A 103 -3.12 5.18 -12.05
N THR A 104 -4.31 5.21 -12.59
CA THR A 104 -5.47 4.49 -12.06
C THR A 104 -6.07 3.59 -13.13
N ALA A 105 -6.40 2.37 -12.73
CA ALA A 105 -7.14 1.40 -13.51
C ALA A 105 -8.50 1.16 -12.85
N PHE A 106 -9.59 1.45 -13.55
CA PHE A 106 -10.93 1.11 -13.09
C PHE A 106 -11.33 -0.26 -13.62
N MET A 107 -11.59 -1.18 -12.69
CA MET A 107 -12.00 -2.55 -12.98
C MET A 107 -13.42 -2.81 -12.50
N TYR A 108 -14.20 -3.54 -13.29
CA TYR A 108 -15.55 -3.94 -12.95
C TYR A 108 -15.83 -5.36 -13.43
N LEU A 109 -16.30 -6.23 -12.54
CA LEU A 109 -16.60 -7.64 -12.81
C LEU A 109 -15.46 -8.38 -13.55
N GLY A 110 -14.21 -8.11 -13.19
CA GLY A 110 -13.04 -8.75 -13.81
C GLY A 110 -12.59 -8.14 -15.14
N GLU A 111 -13.27 -7.09 -15.62
CA GLU A 111 -12.91 -6.38 -16.85
C GLU A 111 -12.22 -5.07 -16.53
N LEU A 112 -11.16 -4.73 -17.27
CA LEU A 112 -10.55 -3.42 -17.26
C LEU A 112 -11.43 -2.45 -18.07
N VAL A 113 -12.10 -1.53 -17.38
CA VAL A 113 -12.99 -0.55 -17.98
C VAL A 113 -12.24 0.64 -18.53
N GLU A 114 -11.32 1.20 -17.74
CA GLU A 114 -10.51 2.36 -18.13
C GLU A 114 -9.18 2.36 -17.37
N HIS A 115 -8.13 2.84 -18.02
CA HIS A 115 -6.82 3.04 -17.41
C HIS A 115 -6.19 4.32 -17.94
N GLY A 116 -5.59 5.10 -17.06
CA GLY A 116 -4.93 6.35 -17.44
C GLY A 116 -4.27 7.06 -16.27
N VAL A 117 -3.77 8.27 -16.55
CA VAL A 117 -3.24 9.17 -15.52
C VAL A 117 -4.34 9.44 -14.49
N THR A 118 -4.02 9.33 -13.21
CA THR A 118 -4.99 9.44 -12.12
C THR A 118 -5.81 10.73 -12.17
N GLU A 119 -5.18 11.87 -12.40
CA GLU A 119 -5.87 13.15 -12.51
C GLU A 119 -6.92 13.12 -13.63
N GLN A 120 -6.59 12.56 -14.80
CA GLN A 120 -7.52 12.45 -15.92
C GLN A 120 -8.70 11.52 -15.59
N ILE A 121 -8.42 10.35 -14.99
CA ILE A 121 -9.47 9.38 -14.62
C ILE A 121 -10.49 10.03 -13.67
N PHE A 122 -10.03 10.83 -12.70
CA PHE A 122 -10.90 11.43 -11.69
C PHE A 122 -11.56 12.75 -12.09
N THR A 123 -11.04 13.45 -13.11
CA THR A 123 -11.56 14.77 -13.54
C THR A 123 -12.25 14.73 -14.89
N GLN A 124 -11.75 13.95 -15.84
CA GLN A 124 -12.25 13.85 -17.21
C GLN A 124 -12.13 12.42 -17.75
N PRO A 125 -12.82 11.46 -17.16
CA PRO A 125 -12.80 10.07 -17.66
C PRO A 125 -13.35 10.01 -19.08
N SER A 126 -12.74 9.15 -19.90
CA SER A 126 -13.15 8.97 -21.30
C SER A 126 -14.32 7.98 -21.43
N VAL A 127 -14.53 7.15 -20.41
CA VAL A 127 -15.57 6.12 -20.38
C VAL A 127 -16.69 6.55 -19.44
N ARG A 128 -17.93 6.63 -19.96
CA ARG A 128 -19.12 7.00 -19.18
C ARG A 128 -19.31 6.16 -17.92
N ARG A 129 -19.00 4.87 -17.99
CA ARG A 129 -19.09 3.95 -16.83
C ARG A 129 -18.14 4.35 -15.69
N THR A 130 -16.96 4.85 -16.01
CA THR A 130 -16.00 5.41 -15.05
C THR A 130 -16.55 6.68 -14.43
N GLU A 131 -17.13 7.57 -15.23
CA GLU A 131 -17.78 8.82 -14.77
C GLU A 131 -18.94 8.50 -13.82
N ASP A 132 -19.82 7.57 -14.19
CA ASP A 132 -20.97 7.15 -13.37
C ASP A 132 -20.49 6.58 -12.02
N TYR A 133 -19.41 5.80 -12.01
CA TYR A 133 -18.81 5.26 -10.79
C TYR A 133 -18.25 6.36 -9.87
N ILE A 134 -17.45 7.28 -10.43
CA ILE A 134 -16.81 8.36 -9.67
C ILE A 134 -17.86 9.34 -9.11
N THR A 135 -18.92 9.61 -9.85
CA THR A 135 -20.00 10.52 -9.43
C THR A 135 -21.06 9.87 -8.56
N GLY A 136 -20.92 8.57 -8.23
CA GLY A 136 -21.91 7.84 -7.42
C GLY A 136 -23.23 7.55 -8.14
N ARG A 137 -23.25 7.62 -9.46
CA ARG A 137 -24.42 7.31 -10.30
C ARG A 137 -24.40 5.87 -10.84
N PHE A 138 -23.50 5.06 -10.28
CA PHE A 138 -23.29 3.70 -10.69
C PHE A 138 -24.31 2.79 -9.96
N GLY A 139 -25.31 2.29 -10.69
CA GLY A 139 -26.37 1.42 -10.19
C GLY A 139 -27.22 0.87 -11.33
#